data_6c4282d42e959d51b20243fc8eac6dac
#
_entry.id   6c4282d42e959d51b20243fc8eac6dac
#
_cell.length_a   1.000
_cell.length_b   1.000
_cell.length_c   1.000
_cell.angle_alpha   90.00
_cell.angle_beta   90.00
_cell.angle_gamma   90.00
#
_symmetry.space_group_name_H-M   'P 1'
#
loop_
_entity.id
_entity.type
_entity.pdbx_description
1 polymer ?
#
loop_
_entity_poly.entity_id
_entity_poly.type
_entity_poly.pdbx_seq_one_letter_code
_entity_poly.pdbx_strand_id
1 'polypeptide(L)'
;MDNGALGVSGAHEDVARMTKFIYNNMEKITHISVSIDTHIPHQIFHPCWWIDENGNNPAPYTVITLADLDSGKWRPIVEPIKSREYVENLEKNSKKKLCIWTYHCLQGTEGAALENQFANMIYFHSVARKYALNPIVKGQDPLSEMYGIIKPEYDRRGYVNQALLNK
;
A
#
# COMPACT_ATOMS: atom_id res chain seq x y z
N MET A 1 2.43 6.57 -10.54
CA MET A 1 2.65 7.37 -11.77
C MET A 1 3.66 8.45 -11.47
N ASP A 2 4.34 9.01 -12.46
CA ASP A 2 5.42 10.01 -12.27
C ASP A 2 4.98 11.23 -11.47
N ASN A 3 3.73 11.63 -11.60
CA ASN A 3 3.14 12.79 -10.91
C ASN A 3 2.39 12.44 -9.61
N GLY A 4 2.47 11.20 -9.15
CA GLY A 4 1.84 10.78 -7.90
C GLY A 4 2.58 11.28 -6.66
N ALA A 5 1.94 11.25 -5.50
CA ALA A 5 2.55 11.61 -4.21
C ALA A 5 3.80 10.76 -3.89
N LEU A 6 3.85 9.53 -4.36
CA LEU A 6 5.00 8.64 -4.37
C LEU A 6 5.35 8.27 -5.82
N GLY A 7 5.62 9.28 -6.64
CA GLY A 7 5.88 9.11 -8.07
C GLY A 7 7.13 8.27 -8.34
N VAL A 8 7.05 7.43 -9.36
CA VAL A 8 8.15 6.60 -9.85
C VAL A 8 8.48 7.04 -11.28
N SER A 9 9.71 7.47 -11.50
CA SER A 9 10.16 7.90 -12.82
C SER A 9 10.05 6.77 -13.83
N GLY A 10 9.51 7.07 -15.01
CA GLY A 10 9.29 6.10 -16.08
C GLY A 10 8.02 5.25 -15.94
N ALA A 11 7.15 5.56 -14.98
CA ALA A 11 5.91 4.82 -14.77
C ALA A 11 4.95 4.92 -15.95
N HIS A 12 4.91 6.06 -16.66
CA HIS A 12 4.08 6.21 -17.86
C HIS A 12 4.56 5.32 -19.00
N GLU A 13 5.87 5.20 -19.18
CA GLU A 13 6.46 4.30 -20.18
C GLU A 13 6.20 2.84 -19.84
N ASP A 14 6.22 2.47 -18.54
CA ASP A 14 5.86 1.13 -18.08
C ASP A 14 4.40 0.81 -18.40
N VAL A 15 3.49 1.73 -18.13
CA VAL A 15 2.08 1.58 -18.48
C VAL A 15 1.91 1.38 -19.99
N ALA A 16 2.58 2.19 -20.81
CA ALA A 16 2.52 2.05 -22.27
C ALA A 16 3.06 0.68 -22.73
N ARG A 17 4.19 0.23 -22.18
CA ARG A 17 4.75 -1.10 -22.47
C ARG A 17 3.80 -2.22 -22.07
N MET A 18 3.21 -2.13 -20.88
CA MET A 18 2.30 -3.15 -20.37
C MET A 18 1.00 -3.20 -21.15
N THR A 19 0.43 -2.05 -21.49
CA THR A 19 -0.77 -1.94 -22.34
C THR A 19 -0.53 -2.59 -23.70
N LYS A 20 0.59 -2.28 -24.36
CA LYS A 20 0.98 -2.87 -25.63
C LYS A 20 1.22 -4.38 -25.52
N PHE A 21 1.86 -4.83 -24.44
CA PHE A 21 2.09 -6.26 -24.19
C PHE A 21 0.77 -7.03 -24.05
N ILE A 22 -0.17 -6.52 -23.25
CA ILE A 22 -1.49 -7.14 -23.06
C ILE A 22 -2.23 -7.20 -24.40
N TYR A 23 -2.27 -6.10 -25.15
CA TYR A 23 -2.94 -6.03 -26.44
C TYR A 23 -2.38 -7.06 -27.43
N ASN A 24 -1.06 -7.14 -27.59
CA ASN A 24 -0.39 -8.05 -28.52
C ASN A 24 -0.49 -9.53 -28.11
N ASN A 25 -0.84 -9.83 -26.87
CA ASN A 25 -0.95 -11.18 -26.34
C ASN A 25 -2.37 -11.51 -25.86
N MET A 26 -3.35 -10.76 -26.31
CA MET A 26 -4.75 -10.86 -25.86
C MET A 26 -5.27 -12.30 -25.84
N GLU A 27 -4.97 -13.07 -26.87
CA GLU A 27 -5.45 -14.46 -26.98
C GLU A 27 -4.72 -15.43 -26.04
N LYS A 28 -3.49 -15.10 -25.64
CA LYS A 28 -2.65 -15.97 -24.80
C LYS A 28 -2.88 -15.71 -23.30
N ILE A 29 -3.27 -14.50 -22.94
CA ILE A 29 -3.53 -14.13 -21.56
C ILE A 29 -4.98 -14.47 -21.24
N THR A 30 -5.18 -15.40 -20.30
CA THR A 30 -6.54 -15.83 -19.90
C THR A 30 -7.16 -14.93 -18.86
N HIS A 31 -6.39 -14.52 -17.85
CA HIS A 31 -6.83 -13.67 -16.75
C HIS A 31 -5.75 -12.66 -16.37
N ILE A 32 -6.18 -11.49 -15.92
CA ILE A 32 -5.34 -10.45 -15.32
C ILE A 32 -5.87 -10.19 -13.92
N SER A 33 -5.00 -10.29 -12.92
CA SER A 33 -5.29 -9.85 -11.56
C SER A 33 -4.55 -8.54 -11.30
N VAL A 34 -5.23 -7.58 -10.70
CA VAL A 34 -4.65 -6.28 -10.34
C VAL A 34 -4.79 -6.04 -8.85
N SER A 35 -3.82 -5.36 -8.26
CA SER A 35 -3.90 -4.89 -6.89
C SER A 35 -4.01 -3.37 -6.85
N ILE A 36 -4.74 -2.87 -5.88
CA ILE A 36 -4.94 -1.44 -5.68
C ILE A 36 -4.58 -1.12 -4.24
N ASP A 37 -3.58 -0.25 -4.06
CA ASP A 37 -3.34 0.38 -2.78
C ASP A 37 -4.47 1.34 -2.47
N THR A 38 -5.05 1.17 -1.28
CA THR A 38 -6.15 2.00 -0.84
C THR A 38 -5.97 2.29 0.64
N HIS A 39 -5.61 3.52 0.95
CA HIS A 39 -5.35 3.97 2.30
C HIS A 39 -6.48 4.84 2.83
N ILE A 40 -6.53 4.97 4.15
CA ILE A 40 -7.34 5.96 4.85
C ILE A 40 -6.42 6.98 5.53
N PRO A 41 -6.86 8.22 5.79
CA PRO A 41 -5.97 9.25 6.34
C PRO A 41 -5.34 8.86 7.68
N HIS A 42 -6.07 8.15 8.55
CA HIS A 42 -5.63 7.82 9.88
C HIS A 42 -5.05 6.40 9.95
N GLN A 43 -3.76 6.27 9.62
CA GLN A 43 -3.03 5.00 9.65
C GLN A 43 -1.64 5.16 10.29
N ILE A 44 -1.12 4.07 10.83
CA ILE A 44 0.12 4.03 11.63
C ILE A 44 1.36 4.59 10.91
N PHE A 45 1.38 4.56 9.60
CA PHE A 45 2.46 5.09 8.76
C PHE A 45 2.20 6.50 8.23
N HIS A 46 1.15 7.20 8.72
CA HIS A 46 0.88 8.59 8.39
C HIS A 46 1.29 9.55 9.52
N PRO A 47 1.66 10.80 9.21
CA PRO A 47 2.11 11.77 10.22
C PRO A 47 1.14 11.95 11.37
N CYS A 48 -0.17 11.99 11.11
CA CYS A 48 -1.21 12.24 12.11
C CYS A 48 -1.32 11.20 13.22
N TRP A 49 -0.64 10.05 13.10
CA TRP A 49 -0.64 8.99 14.12
C TRP A 49 0.34 9.24 15.26
N TRP A 50 1.36 10.07 15.01
CA TRP A 50 2.52 10.25 15.88
C TRP A 50 2.73 11.72 16.26
N ILE A 51 3.28 11.94 17.44
CA ILE A 51 3.74 13.26 17.89
C ILE A 51 5.06 13.16 18.64
N ASP A 52 5.84 14.25 18.59
CA ASP A 52 7.02 14.47 19.43
C ASP A 52 6.65 15.02 20.81
N GLU A 53 7.65 15.37 21.62
CA GLU A 53 7.47 15.98 22.94
C GLU A 53 6.77 17.35 22.90
N ASN A 54 6.87 18.05 21.78
CA ASN A 54 6.26 19.38 21.57
C ASN A 54 4.85 19.28 20.93
N GLY A 55 4.37 18.07 20.62
CA GLY A 55 3.09 17.83 19.98
C GLY A 55 3.12 17.96 18.45
N ASN A 56 4.29 18.05 17.83
CA ASN A 56 4.41 18.13 16.36
C ASN A 56 4.37 16.73 15.74
N ASN A 57 3.75 16.63 14.57
CA ASN A 57 3.77 15.39 13.79
C ASN A 57 5.13 15.20 13.06
N PRO A 58 5.57 13.95 12.84
CA PRO A 58 6.76 13.69 12.05
C PRO A 58 6.56 14.12 10.59
N ALA A 59 7.63 14.63 9.98
CA ALA A 59 7.64 14.89 8.55
C ALA A 59 7.55 13.57 7.76
N PRO A 60 7.01 13.56 6.53
CA PRO A 60 7.12 12.43 5.63
C PRO A 60 8.57 11.92 5.51
N TYR A 61 8.72 10.63 5.35
CA TYR A 61 9.99 9.89 5.30
C TYR A 61 10.76 9.82 6.63
N THR A 62 10.21 10.33 7.72
CA THR A 62 10.76 10.07 9.06
C THR A 62 10.69 8.58 9.34
N VAL A 63 11.80 8.02 9.81
CA VAL A 63 11.87 6.64 10.30
C VAL A 63 11.63 6.65 11.81
N ILE A 64 10.67 5.86 12.26
CA ILE A 64 10.36 5.68 13.70
C ILE A 64 10.82 4.28 14.10
N THR A 65 11.66 4.23 15.13
CA THR A 65 12.25 3.01 15.65
C THR A 65 11.74 2.69 17.06
N LEU A 66 11.95 1.46 17.51
CA LEU A 66 11.65 1.09 18.89
C LEU A 66 12.44 1.94 19.90
N ALA A 67 13.71 2.28 19.56
CA ALA A 67 14.53 3.17 20.40
C ALA A 67 13.96 4.60 20.48
N ASP A 68 13.35 5.11 19.39
CA ASP A 68 12.67 6.42 19.43
C ASP A 68 11.43 6.40 20.33
N LEU A 69 10.71 5.27 20.39
CA LEU A 69 9.59 5.10 21.33
C LEU A 69 10.08 4.98 22.77
N ASP A 70 11.16 4.23 23.01
CA ASP A 70 11.74 4.06 24.33
C ASP A 70 12.29 5.36 24.93
N SER A 71 12.86 6.21 24.08
CA SER A 71 13.35 7.53 24.47
C SER A 71 12.26 8.61 24.60
N GLY A 72 11.03 8.32 24.15
CA GLY A 72 9.94 9.28 24.12
C GLY A 72 10.02 10.30 23.00
N LYS A 73 10.98 10.18 22.06
CA LYS A 73 11.12 11.07 20.92
C LYS A 73 9.87 11.08 20.02
N TRP A 74 9.28 9.90 19.82
CA TRP A 74 8.00 9.76 19.14
C TRP A 74 7.04 8.96 20.01
N ARG A 75 5.79 9.39 20.04
CA ARG A 75 4.71 8.67 20.72
C ARG A 75 3.47 8.58 19.84
N PRO A 76 2.81 7.43 19.78
CA PRO A 76 1.53 7.32 19.08
C PRO A 76 0.42 7.97 19.91
N ILE A 77 -0.48 8.68 19.24
CA ILE A 77 -1.67 9.27 19.88
C ILE A 77 -2.87 8.34 19.87
N VAL A 78 -2.76 7.24 19.13
CA VAL A 78 -3.80 6.22 18.96
C VAL A 78 -3.21 4.84 19.22
N GLU A 79 -3.94 3.98 19.91
CA GLU A 79 -3.60 2.57 20.17
C GLU A 79 -2.13 2.37 20.61
N PRO A 80 -1.66 3.01 21.69
CA PRO A 80 -0.23 3.08 21.99
C PRO A 80 0.43 1.70 22.17
N ILE A 81 -0.28 0.74 22.79
CA ILE A 81 0.23 -0.62 22.99
C ILE A 81 0.40 -1.34 21.64
N LYS A 82 -0.61 -1.28 20.79
CA LYS A 82 -0.58 -1.95 19.48
C LYS A 82 0.41 -1.28 18.54
N SER A 83 0.53 0.04 18.60
CA SER A 83 1.50 0.80 17.79
C SER A 83 2.93 0.41 18.15
N ARG A 84 3.24 0.30 19.45
CA ARG A 84 4.55 -0.17 19.92
C ARG A 84 4.81 -1.61 19.47
N GLU A 85 3.84 -2.49 19.64
CA GLU A 85 3.93 -3.89 19.21
C GLU A 85 4.21 -4.00 17.71
N TYR A 86 3.57 -3.17 16.89
CA TYR A 86 3.80 -3.11 15.45
C TYR A 86 5.24 -2.73 15.11
N VAL A 87 5.76 -1.64 15.69
CA VAL A 87 7.15 -1.19 15.46
C VAL A 87 8.15 -2.25 15.89
N GLU A 88 7.96 -2.84 17.07
CA GLU A 88 8.82 -3.91 17.57
C GLU A 88 8.85 -5.13 16.66
N ASN A 89 7.70 -5.56 16.15
CA ASN A 89 7.62 -6.71 15.24
C ASN A 89 8.18 -6.39 13.85
N LEU A 90 8.04 -5.17 13.34
CA LEU A 90 8.70 -4.76 12.11
C LEU A 90 10.22 -4.92 12.21
N GLU A 91 10.82 -4.43 13.28
CA GLU A 91 12.28 -4.51 13.46
C GLU A 91 12.77 -5.93 13.71
N LYS A 92 12.10 -6.68 14.58
CA LYS A 92 12.54 -8.03 14.97
C LYS A 92 12.29 -9.09 13.91
N ASN A 93 11.11 -9.08 13.31
CA ASN A 93 10.65 -10.17 12.45
C ASN A 93 10.76 -9.86 10.97
N SER A 94 10.48 -8.63 10.57
CA SER A 94 10.45 -8.23 9.16
C SER A 94 11.75 -7.56 8.71
N LYS A 95 12.67 -7.26 9.65
CA LYS A 95 13.93 -6.51 9.39
C LYS A 95 13.67 -5.19 8.67
N LYS A 96 12.55 -4.55 8.98
CA LYS A 96 12.12 -3.26 8.44
C LYS A 96 11.96 -2.27 9.59
N LYS A 97 11.92 -1.00 9.26
CA LYS A 97 11.61 0.08 10.19
C LYS A 97 10.35 0.78 9.73
N LEU A 98 9.57 1.32 10.65
CA LEU A 98 8.40 2.11 10.28
C LEU A 98 8.87 3.39 9.59
N CYS A 99 8.46 3.57 8.34
CA CYS A 99 8.63 4.80 7.59
C CYS A 99 7.32 5.58 7.60
N ILE A 100 7.37 6.87 7.90
CA ILE A 100 6.22 7.75 7.79
C ILE A 100 6.10 8.22 6.35
N TRP A 101 4.98 7.90 5.73
CA TRP A 101 4.72 8.26 4.34
C TRP A 101 3.93 9.57 4.24
N THR A 102 4.08 10.25 3.11
CA THR A 102 3.11 11.26 2.71
C THR A 102 1.75 10.61 2.47
N TYR A 103 0.67 11.38 2.57
CA TYR A 103 -0.66 10.88 2.20
C TYR A 103 -0.69 10.50 0.72
N HIS A 104 -1.03 9.26 0.45
CA HIS A 104 -1.05 8.71 -0.91
C HIS A 104 -2.16 7.65 -1.01
N CYS A 105 -2.58 7.35 -2.22
CA CYS A 105 -3.58 6.30 -2.50
C CYS A 105 -4.82 6.36 -1.58
N LEU A 106 -5.26 7.56 -1.20
CA LEU A 106 -6.41 7.71 -0.31
C LEU A 106 -7.70 7.24 -0.99
N GLN A 107 -8.48 6.48 -0.26
CA GLN A 107 -9.76 5.95 -0.74
C GLN A 107 -10.67 7.04 -1.31
N GLY A 108 -11.20 6.81 -2.50
CA GLY A 108 -12.08 7.75 -3.19
C GLY A 108 -11.36 8.88 -3.95
N THR A 109 -10.04 8.85 -4.02
CA THR A 109 -9.23 9.78 -4.82
C THR A 109 -8.63 9.11 -6.05
N GLU A 110 -8.17 9.90 -7.01
CA GLU A 110 -7.44 9.39 -8.19
C GLU A 110 -6.20 8.60 -7.82
N GLY A 111 -5.54 8.94 -6.70
CA GLY A 111 -4.36 8.22 -6.22
C GLY A 111 -4.62 6.76 -5.86
N ALA A 112 -5.87 6.40 -5.55
CA ALA A 112 -6.29 5.03 -5.26
C ALA A 112 -6.97 4.35 -6.47
N ALA A 113 -6.78 4.87 -7.67
CA ALA A 113 -7.31 4.28 -8.90
C ALA A 113 -6.17 3.69 -9.75
N LEU A 114 -6.52 2.76 -10.62
CA LEU A 114 -5.63 2.34 -11.69
C LEU A 114 -5.42 3.51 -12.66
N GLU A 115 -4.22 3.60 -13.23
CA GLU A 115 -3.98 4.57 -14.30
C GLU A 115 -4.95 4.34 -15.45
N ASN A 116 -5.46 5.42 -16.05
CA ASN A 116 -6.61 5.37 -16.96
C ASN A 116 -6.40 4.50 -18.20
N GLN A 117 -5.24 4.57 -18.85
CA GLN A 117 -4.96 3.76 -20.05
C GLN A 117 -4.82 2.29 -19.68
N PHE A 118 -4.17 2.01 -18.55
CA PHE A 118 -4.04 0.65 -18.02
C PHE A 118 -5.40 0.09 -17.63
N ALA A 119 -6.22 0.86 -16.92
CA ALA A 119 -7.58 0.47 -16.56
C ALA A 119 -8.42 0.12 -17.80
N ASN A 120 -8.40 0.98 -18.82
CA ASN A 120 -9.11 0.73 -20.07
C ASN A 120 -8.63 -0.56 -20.75
N MET A 121 -7.33 -0.82 -20.78
CA MET A 121 -6.78 -2.04 -21.37
C MET A 121 -7.23 -3.30 -20.60
N ILE A 122 -7.23 -3.24 -19.26
CA ILE A 122 -7.67 -4.37 -18.43
C ILE A 122 -9.16 -4.61 -18.59
N TYR A 123 -9.98 -3.58 -18.65
CA TYR A 123 -11.43 -3.72 -18.88
C TYR A 123 -11.71 -4.30 -20.26
N PHE A 124 -11.04 -3.80 -21.29
CA PHE A 124 -11.16 -4.35 -22.63
C PHE A 124 -10.77 -5.84 -22.66
N HIS A 125 -9.64 -6.21 -22.04
CA HIS A 125 -9.21 -7.61 -21.94
C HIS A 125 -10.25 -8.46 -21.19
N SER A 126 -10.76 -8.00 -20.05
CA SER A 126 -11.77 -8.70 -19.25
C SER A 126 -13.03 -9.01 -20.08
N VAL A 127 -13.53 -8.03 -20.85
CA VAL A 127 -14.69 -8.21 -21.73
C VAL A 127 -14.37 -9.16 -22.88
N ALA A 128 -13.24 -9.00 -23.56
CA ALA A 128 -12.84 -9.83 -24.69
C ALA A 128 -12.61 -11.29 -24.27
N ARG A 129 -12.08 -11.51 -23.07
CA ARG A 129 -11.81 -12.85 -22.54
C ARG A 129 -12.94 -13.41 -21.67
N LYS A 130 -14.04 -12.66 -21.49
CA LYS A 130 -15.26 -13.09 -20.78
C LYS A 130 -15.03 -13.54 -19.34
N TYR A 131 -14.25 -12.78 -18.56
CA TYR A 131 -14.07 -13.03 -17.13
C TYR A 131 -14.39 -11.79 -16.30
N ALA A 132 -14.82 -12.02 -15.06
CA ALA A 132 -15.04 -10.92 -14.11
C ALA A 132 -13.71 -10.43 -13.55
N LEU A 133 -13.45 -9.13 -13.70
CA LEU A 133 -12.31 -8.49 -13.08
C LEU A 133 -12.63 -8.21 -11.62
N ASN A 134 -11.84 -8.78 -10.71
CA ASN A 134 -11.93 -8.51 -9.27
C ASN A 134 -10.60 -7.92 -8.79
N PRO A 135 -10.48 -6.59 -8.69
CA PRO A 135 -9.30 -5.96 -8.12
C PRO A 135 -9.09 -6.36 -6.65
N ILE A 136 -7.84 -6.53 -6.28
CA ILE A 136 -7.44 -6.87 -4.92
C ILE A 136 -7.07 -5.58 -4.21
N VAL A 137 -7.94 -5.13 -3.32
CA VAL A 137 -7.67 -3.94 -2.51
C VAL A 137 -6.79 -4.32 -1.33
N LYS A 138 -5.74 -3.54 -1.08
CA LYS A 138 -4.83 -3.72 0.06
C LYS A 138 -4.56 -2.40 0.78
N GLY A 139 -4.02 -2.47 2.00
CA GLY A 139 -3.55 -1.28 2.73
C GLY A 139 -4.61 -0.52 3.50
N GLN A 140 -5.76 -1.13 3.81
CA GLN A 140 -6.86 -0.48 4.55
C GLN A 140 -6.75 -0.63 6.08
N ASP A 141 -5.88 -1.51 6.59
CA ASP A 141 -5.74 -1.70 8.04
C ASP A 141 -5.05 -0.49 8.68
N PRO A 142 -5.68 0.19 9.66
CA PRO A 142 -5.08 1.36 10.31
C PRO A 142 -3.77 1.06 11.06
N LEU A 143 -3.61 -0.17 11.52
CA LEU A 143 -2.50 -0.59 12.38
C LEU A 143 -1.39 -1.34 11.63
N SER A 144 -1.49 -1.46 10.32
CA SER A 144 -0.49 -2.20 9.56
C SER A 144 -0.30 -1.60 8.17
N GLU A 145 0.94 -1.41 7.78
CA GLU A 145 1.29 -1.19 6.38
C GLU A 145 1.39 -2.54 5.67
N MET A 146 0.87 -2.62 4.46
CA MET A 146 0.88 -3.83 3.65
C MET A 146 1.69 -3.60 2.37
N TYR A 147 2.99 -3.86 2.41
CA TYR A 147 3.85 -3.75 1.24
C TYR A 147 3.52 -4.81 0.18
N GLY A 148 3.31 -6.05 0.60
CA GLY A 148 2.91 -7.13 -0.29
C GLY A 148 1.38 -7.26 -0.41
N ILE A 149 0.91 -8.03 -1.41
CA ILE A 149 -0.52 -8.27 -1.60
C ILE A 149 -1.04 -9.53 -0.91
N ILE A 150 -0.15 -10.42 -0.49
CA ILE A 150 -0.50 -11.70 0.14
C ILE A 150 -0.75 -11.53 1.63
N LYS A 151 0.18 -10.86 2.31
CA LYS A 151 0.09 -10.61 3.75
C LYS A 151 0.83 -9.32 4.12
N PRO A 152 0.41 -8.62 5.19
CA PRO A 152 1.19 -7.53 5.78
C PRO A 152 2.47 -8.08 6.43
N GLU A 153 3.42 -7.21 6.71
CA GLU A 153 4.65 -7.55 7.44
C GLU A 153 4.35 -8.01 8.86
N TYR A 154 3.36 -7.41 9.48
CA TYR A 154 2.84 -7.82 10.77
C TYR A 154 1.34 -7.55 10.86
N ASP A 155 0.58 -8.53 11.33
CA ASP A 155 -0.82 -8.43 11.73
C ASP A 155 -1.05 -9.39 12.90
N ARG A 156 -1.58 -8.89 14.03
CA ARG A 156 -1.92 -9.69 15.21
C ARG A 156 -2.87 -10.84 14.92
N ARG A 157 -3.72 -10.69 13.91
CA ARG A 157 -4.73 -11.69 13.51
C ARG A 157 -4.17 -12.75 12.58
N GLY A 158 -2.93 -12.59 12.11
CA GLY A 158 -2.33 -13.50 11.13
C GLY A 158 -3.01 -13.43 9.76
N TYR A 159 -3.45 -12.24 9.35
CA TYR A 159 -4.13 -12.08 8.06
C TYR A 159 -3.29 -12.55 6.89
N VAL A 160 -3.92 -13.32 6.01
CA VAL A 160 -3.39 -13.74 4.71
C VAL A 160 -4.50 -13.59 3.68
N ASN A 161 -4.19 -13.01 2.53
CA ASN A 161 -5.15 -12.84 1.44
C ASN A 161 -5.44 -14.18 0.74
N GLN A 162 -6.39 -14.91 1.26
CA GLN A 162 -6.79 -16.23 0.75
C GLN A 162 -7.31 -16.18 -0.69
N ALA A 163 -7.88 -15.05 -1.13
CA ALA A 163 -8.38 -14.90 -2.48
C ALA A 163 -7.29 -15.01 -3.55
N LEU A 164 -6.03 -14.80 -3.18
CA LEU A 164 -4.86 -14.99 -4.07
C LEU A 164 -4.30 -16.40 -4.03
N LEU A 165 -4.40 -17.07 -2.90
CA LEU A 165 -3.83 -18.41 -2.71
C LEU A 165 -4.71 -19.50 -3.35
N ASN A 166 -5.97 -19.22 -3.61
CA ASN A 166 -6.97 -20.16 -4.14
C ASN A 166 -7.24 -19.93 -5.65
N LYS A 167 -6.42 -19.13 -6.34
CA LYS A 167 -6.44 -18.92 -7.79
C LYS A 167 -5.31 -19.67 -8.46
#